data_51435d97a909c93b7788b0b78e8e3813
#
_entry.id   51435d97a909c93b7788b0b78e8e3813
#
_cell.length_a   1.000
_cell.length_b   1.000
_cell.length_c   1.000
_cell.angle_alpha   90.00
_cell.angle_beta   90.00
_cell.angle_gamma   90.00
#
_symmetry.space_group_name_H-M   'P 1'
#
loop_
_entity.id
_entity.type
_entity.pdbx_description
1 polymer ?
#
loop_
_entity_poly.entity_id
_entity_poly.type
_entity_poly.pdbx_seq_one_letter_code
_entity_poly.pdbx_strand_id
1 'polypeptide(L)'
;MKETFKEVPSIWTTGWTDILNTGTWRSAIPIYQKRLAPCHSACPVDGEIPTWIMLARKQLYHEAWSALVVNNPFPAVTGRICHHPCEGACNRGEYDGAVAINALEQYIGDLALSEGWTLPHPTIELDQRIAVIGGGPAGLSCAYQLRQLGYKVTIFESRPELGGVLRYGIPRYRLSKEIWDGELKRLLALGIEIKVNHLVKANDLSSLERDYSAVFLALGAQNSKTLPQFSVDDLKVFKGYEFLERVNRGEVPQLGQEVVVIGGGSVALDVAGTARRLGSQVKVLALEAMDSLPAQPDELTESLEEGVEIYAGAMVQKVNLGPERISLDCIKVTLDEAFPAGVLRPIPRSGTEFNVSATSVILAVGQETELTGWDSVINIGQSLVKVGADLATSRPGVFAGGDVTPAERFVSTAIGQGKKASSSIDRYLTEQTSDSQSLSKTENSEDKVAYQEINMFYFPEKARERKGLVPVEQRLQNFDEVRISFNFEQTQSQSERCFSCGNCVECDNCFYFCPDMAVVKDSSLAEHYSILDQYCKGCGSCVQECPRGAVVLKEETGR
;
A
#
# COMPACT_ATOMS: atom_id res chain seq x y z
N MET A 1 12.78 -45.43 6.98
CA MET A 1 13.98 -45.07 6.20
C MET A 1 14.46 -46.14 5.20
N LYS A 2 14.31 -47.45 5.43
CA LYS A 2 14.69 -48.47 4.45
C LYS A 2 13.78 -48.64 3.25
N GLU A 3 12.52 -48.16 3.29
CA GLU A 3 11.56 -48.34 2.20
C GLU A 3 11.68 -47.28 1.09
N THR A 4 12.23 -46.11 1.35
CA THR A 4 12.38 -45.02 0.37
C THR A 4 13.41 -45.30 -0.72
N PHE A 5 14.39 -46.20 -0.47
CA PHE A 5 15.43 -46.53 -1.45
C PHE A 5 15.03 -47.66 -2.42
N LYS A 6 13.85 -48.26 -2.27
CA LYS A 6 13.38 -49.31 -3.19
C LYS A 6 12.99 -48.82 -4.57
N GLU A 7 12.83 -47.51 -4.75
CA GLU A 7 12.37 -46.90 -6.01
C GLU A 7 13.49 -46.23 -6.83
N VAL A 8 14.76 -46.37 -6.42
CA VAL A 8 15.88 -45.84 -7.23
C VAL A 8 15.96 -46.64 -8.53
N PRO A 9 15.87 -46.01 -9.72
CA PRO A 9 15.96 -46.73 -10.99
C PRO A 9 17.28 -47.53 -11.06
N SER A 10 17.22 -48.81 -11.34
CA SER A 10 18.37 -49.71 -11.45
C SER A 10 19.39 -49.33 -12.54
N ILE A 11 19.03 -48.39 -13.40
CA ILE A 11 19.88 -47.77 -14.41
C ILE A 11 21.06 -46.97 -13.85
N TRP A 12 21.00 -46.52 -12.59
CA TRP A 12 21.98 -45.64 -11.99
C TRP A 12 23.08 -46.40 -11.22
N THR A 13 22.75 -47.60 -10.75
CA THR A 13 23.71 -48.44 -10.03
C THR A 13 23.23 -49.91 -10.03
N THR A 14 24.18 -50.84 -10.06
CA THR A 14 23.92 -52.28 -9.91
C THR A 14 24.08 -52.74 -8.45
N GLY A 15 24.38 -51.85 -7.52
CA GLY A 15 24.58 -52.15 -6.10
C GLY A 15 24.01 -51.07 -5.18
N TRP A 16 24.04 -51.32 -3.87
CA TRP A 16 23.62 -50.38 -2.84
C TRP A 16 24.61 -49.25 -2.70
N THR A 17 24.15 -48.01 -2.70
CA THR A 17 24.99 -46.79 -2.50
C THR A 17 24.91 -46.26 -1.08
N ASP A 18 24.11 -46.86 -0.21
CA ASP A 18 23.87 -46.44 1.18
C ASP A 18 25.14 -46.56 2.08
N ILE A 19 26.18 -47.21 1.61
CA ILE A 19 27.49 -47.27 2.26
C ILE A 19 28.44 -46.13 1.85
N LEU A 20 28.11 -45.36 0.83
CA LEU A 20 28.95 -44.28 0.28
C LEU A 20 28.43 -42.92 0.76
N ASN A 21 28.75 -42.57 2.01
CA ASN A 21 28.37 -41.30 2.63
C ASN A 21 29.19 -40.14 2.04
N THR A 22 28.67 -39.48 0.99
CA THR A 22 29.36 -38.36 0.31
C THR A 22 29.24 -37.02 1.08
N GLY A 23 28.41 -36.96 2.12
CA GLY A 23 28.20 -35.77 2.93
C GLY A 23 29.42 -35.23 3.67
N THR A 24 30.49 -36.08 3.88
CA THR A 24 31.74 -35.64 4.46
C THR A 24 32.60 -34.77 3.54
N TRP A 25 32.26 -34.64 2.27
CA TRP A 25 33.04 -33.91 1.26
C TRP A 25 32.57 -32.45 1.12
N ARG A 26 31.45 -32.07 1.72
CA ARG A 26 30.89 -30.76 1.55
C ARG A 26 31.48 -29.72 2.51
N SER A 27 31.56 -28.48 2.07
CA SER A 27 31.83 -27.30 2.89
C SER A 27 30.58 -26.46 3.14
N ALA A 28 29.49 -26.72 2.39
CA ALA A 28 28.22 -26.02 2.51
C ALA A 28 27.03 -26.97 2.27
N ILE A 29 25.92 -26.70 2.92
CA ILE A 29 24.69 -27.50 2.81
C ILE A 29 23.58 -26.65 2.22
N PRO A 30 22.74 -27.15 1.27
CA PRO A 30 21.54 -26.45 0.82
C PRO A 30 20.49 -26.46 1.93
N ILE A 31 19.87 -25.30 2.13
CA ILE A 31 18.80 -25.09 3.09
C ILE A 31 17.58 -24.60 2.34
N TYR A 32 16.43 -25.23 2.60
CA TYR A 32 15.13 -24.71 2.19
C TYR A 32 14.69 -23.67 3.21
N GLN A 33 14.42 -22.46 2.74
CA GLN A 33 13.86 -21.42 3.59
C GLN A 33 12.94 -20.50 2.78
N LYS A 34 11.84 -20.10 3.39
CA LYS A 34 11.01 -19.02 2.85
C LYS A 34 11.80 -17.72 2.95
N ARG A 35 12.06 -17.07 1.80
CA ARG A 35 12.75 -15.77 1.72
C ARG A 35 11.80 -14.68 1.29
N LEU A 36 12.13 -13.44 1.61
CA LEU A 36 11.27 -12.31 1.26
C LEU A 36 11.35 -12.00 -0.24
N ALA A 37 10.19 -11.95 -0.90
CA ALA A 37 10.09 -11.39 -2.24
C ALA A 37 10.26 -9.86 -2.16
N PRO A 38 10.96 -9.21 -3.12
CA PRO A 38 11.11 -7.75 -3.11
C PRO A 38 9.77 -7.00 -3.12
N CYS A 39 8.77 -7.51 -3.85
CA CYS A 39 7.42 -6.93 -3.88
C CYS A 39 6.71 -6.98 -2.51
N HIS A 40 6.88 -8.08 -1.74
CA HIS A 40 6.37 -8.20 -0.39
C HIS A 40 7.06 -7.19 0.54
N SER A 41 8.39 -7.15 0.51
CA SER A 41 9.19 -6.23 1.33
C SER A 41 8.93 -4.75 1.03
N ALA A 42 8.54 -4.39 -0.21
CA ALA A 42 8.22 -3.02 -0.58
C ALA A 42 6.76 -2.64 -0.26
N CYS A 43 5.90 -3.61 0.06
CA CYS A 43 4.50 -3.35 0.37
C CYS A 43 4.34 -2.82 1.80
N PRO A 44 3.84 -1.59 2.02
CA PRO A 44 3.65 -1.06 3.38
C PRO A 44 2.67 -1.87 4.23
N VAL A 45 1.81 -2.66 3.58
CA VAL A 45 0.81 -3.51 4.24
C VAL A 45 1.37 -4.88 4.61
N ASP A 46 2.55 -5.24 4.08
CA ASP A 46 3.19 -6.55 4.27
C ASP A 46 2.29 -7.69 3.71
N GLY A 47 1.97 -7.59 2.42
CA GLY A 47 0.81 -8.23 1.79
C GLY A 47 0.99 -9.67 1.29
N GLU A 48 2.05 -10.44 1.66
CA GLU A 48 2.29 -11.84 1.23
C GLU A 48 2.03 -12.08 -0.29
N ILE A 49 2.48 -11.13 -1.12
CA ILE A 49 2.11 -11.01 -2.53
C ILE A 49 2.35 -12.30 -3.34
N PRO A 50 3.51 -12.98 -3.25
CA PRO A 50 3.70 -14.22 -4.00
C PRO A 50 2.70 -15.32 -3.64
N THR A 51 2.26 -15.37 -2.39
CA THR A 51 1.33 -16.39 -1.88
C THR A 51 -0.04 -16.27 -2.53
N TRP A 52 -0.66 -15.08 -2.47
CA TRP A 52 -1.99 -14.92 -3.05
C TRP A 52 -1.98 -14.92 -4.58
N ILE A 53 -0.88 -14.46 -5.25
CA ILE A 53 -0.76 -14.59 -6.72
C ILE A 53 -0.64 -16.07 -7.13
N MET A 54 0.08 -16.88 -6.37
CA MET A 54 0.17 -18.31 -6.63
C MET A 54 -1.19 -19.01 -6.53
N LEU A 55 -2.02 -18.63 -5.55
CA LEU A 55 -3.39 -19.12 -5.41
C LEU A 55 -4.27 -18.65 -6.58
N ALA A 56 -4.18 -17.38 -6.98
CA ALA A 56 -4.88 -16.84 -8.13
C ALA A 56 -4.49 -17.57 -9.44
N ARG A 57 -3.20 -17.88 -9.63
CA ARG A 57 -2.71 -18.69 -10.74
C ARG A 57 -3.35 -20.08 -10.80
N LYS A 58 -3.64 -20.68 -9.64
CA LYS A 58 -4.35 -21.96 -9.52
C LYS A 58 -5.88 -21.80 -9.62
N GLN A 59 -6.39 -20.60 -9.91
CA GLN A 59 -7.81 -20.23 -9.93
C GLN A 59 -8.52 -20.41 -8.57
N LEU A 60 -7.77 -20.51 -7.49
CA LEU A 60 -8.26 -20.55 -6.11
C LEU A 60 -8.47 -19.12 -5.61
N TYR A 61 -9.44 -18.40 -6.20
CA TYR A 61 -9.63 -16.97 -5.96
C TYR A 61 -10.12 -16.64 -4.55
N HIS A 62 -10.96 -17.50 -3.98
CA HIS A 62 -11.42 -17.31 -2.60
C HIS A 62 -10.25 -17.44 -1.60
N GLU A 63 -9.38 -18.42 -1.79
CA GLU A 63 -8.18 -18.64 -0.99
C GLU A 63 -7.17 -17.50 -1.21
N ALA A 64 -7.04 -17.01 -2.45
CA ALA A 64 -6.19 -15.84 -2.76
C ALA A 64 -6.70 -14.59 -2.04
N TRP A 65 -8.01 -14.34 -2.05
CA TRP A 65 -8.62 -13.25 -1.30
C TRP A 65 -8.46 -13.44 0.21
N SER A 66 -8.66 -14.67 0.71
CA SER A 66 -8.46 -14.98 2.14
C SER A 66 -7.03 -14.68 2.60
N ALA A 67 -6.02 -15.01 1.77
CA ALA A 67 -4.63 -14.67 2.05
C ALA A 67 -4.37 -13.14 2.00
N LEU A 68 -5.01 -12.43 1.07
CA LEU A 68 -4.93 -10.97 0.95
C LEU A 68 -5.49 -10.27 2.19
N VAL A 69 -6.69 -10.66 2.64
CA VAL A 69 -7.37 -9.97 3.74
C VAL A 69 -6.74 -10.22 5.11
N VAL A 70 -5.88 -11.20 5.27
CA VAL A 70 -5.06 -11.33 6.50
C VAL A 70 -4.34 -10.02 6.82
N ASN A 71 -3.83 -9.33 5.81
CA ASN A 71 -3.02 -8.13 5.96
C ASN A 71 -3.74 -6.85 5.51
N ASN A 72 -4.54 -6.93 4.45
CA ASN A 72 -5.23 -5.80 3.84
C ASN A 72 -6.74 -6.02 3.81
N PRO A 73 -7.54 -5.36 4.66
CA PRO A 73 -9.00 -5.54 4.69
C PRO A 73 -9.74 -4.93 3.48
N PHE A 74 -9.05 -4.20 2.59
CA PHE A 74 -9.66 -3.41 1.51
C PHE A 74 -9.05 -3.66 0.12
N PRO A 75 -8.96 -4.92 -0.35
CA PRO A 75 -8.27 -5.22 -1.61
C PRO A 75 -8.93 -4.56 -2.84
N ALA A 76 -10.25 -4.42 -2.89
CA ALA A 76 -10.93 -3.73 -3.97
C ALA A 76 -10.62 -2.22 -4.01
N VAL A 77 -10.35 -1.61 -2.84
CA VAL A 77 -9.95 -0.19 -2.72
C VAL A 77 -8.49 -0.01 -3.09
N THR A 78 -7.58 -0.77 -2.47
CA THR A 78 -6.13 -0.65 -2.75
C THR A 78 -5.80 -1.01 -4.18
N GLY A 79 -6.48 -1.98 -4.77
CA GLY A 79 -6.38 -2.31 -6.19
C GLY A 79 -6.76 -1.17 -7.14
N ARG A 80 -7.41 -0.09 -6.65
CA ARG A 80 -7.74 1.11 -7.42
C ARG A 80 -6.81 2.29 -7.17
N ILE A 81 -6.45 2.54 -5.90
CA ILE A 81 -5.84 3.82 -5.50
C ILE A 81 -4.46 3.69 -4.85
N CYS A 82 -3.96 2.47 -4.63
CA CYS A 82 -2.59 2.28 -4.15
C CYS A 82 -1.60 2.73 -5.23
N HIS A 83 -0.51 3.38 -4.82
CA HIS A 83 0.61 3.75 -5.70
C HIS A 83 1.55 2.56 -6.02
N HIS A 84 1.23 1.37 -5.58
CA HIS A 84 1.81 0.03 -5.85
C HIS A 84 3.35 -0.03 -5.89
N PRO A 85 4.06 0.32 -4.80
CA PRO A 85 5.52 0.23 -4.74
C PRO A 85 6.04 -1.21 -4.93
N CYS A 86 5.18 -2.20 -4.68
CA CYS A 86 5.45 -3.61 -4.96
C CYS A 86 5.75 -3.90 -6.43
N GLU A 87 5.13 -3.18 -7.37
CA GLU A 87 5.42 -3.32 -8.81
C GLU A 87 6.78 -2.72 -9.17
N GLY A 88 7.13 -1.58 -8.57
CA GLY A 88 8.47 -0.97 -8.73
C GLY A 88 9.62 -1.84 -8.22
N ALA A 89 9.35 -2.66 -7.21
CA ALA A 89 10.33 -3.59 -6.63
C ALA A 89 10.27 -5.01 -7.22
N CYS A 90 9.38 -5.28 -8.17
CA CYS A 90 9.18 -6.62 -8.72
C CYS A 90 10.38 -7.08 -9.55
N ASN A 91 11.02 -8.20 -9.20
CA ASN A 91 12.15 -8.77 -9.95
C ASN A 91 11.82 -8.98 -11.45
N ARG A 92 10.57 -9.25 -11.80
CA ARG A 92 10.18 -9.38 -13.21
C ARG A 92 10.30 -8.06 -13.99
N GLY A 93 10.38 -6.94 -13.28
CA GLY A 93 10.65 -5.63 -13.88
C GLY A 93 11.96 -5.57 -14.68
N GLU A 94 12.97 -6.35 -14.27
CA GLU A 94 14.26 -6.44 -14.93
C GLU A 94 14.27 -7.38 -16.15
N TYR A 95 13.18 -8.11 -16.39
CA TYR A 95 13.09 -9.11 -17.47
C TYR A 95 12.18 -8.65 -18.62
N ASP A 96 10.88 -8.61 -18.39
CA ASP A 96 9.87 -8.31 -19.40
C ASP A 96 8.76 -7.37 -18.87
N GLY A 97 9.07 -6.64 -17.81
CA GLY A 97 8.19 -5.73 -17.09
C GLY A 97 7.54 -6.34 -15.85
N ALA A 98 7.35 -5.53 -14.82
CA ALA A 98 6.77 -5.96 -13.54
C ALA A 98 5.41 -6.67 -13.72
N VAL A 99 5.06 -7.58 -12.82
CA VAL A 99 3.71 -8.15 -12.75
C VAL A 99 2.71 -7.04 -12.41
N ALA A 100 1.55 -7.02 -13.04
CA ALA A 100 0.49 -6.05 -12.76
C ALA A 100 -0.25 -6.40 -11.44
N ILE A 101 0.46 -6.28 -10.32
CA ILE A 101 0.03 -6.73 -8.98
C ILE A 101 -1.23 -5.98 -8.54
N ASN A 102 -1.24 -4.66 -8.76
CA ASN A 102 -2.38 -3.80 -8.42
C ASN A 102 -3.66 -4.18 -9.19
N ALA A 103 -3.52 -4.57 -10.47
CA ALA A 103 -4.66 -5.01 -11.28
C ALA A 103 -5.18 -6.38 -10.82
N LEU A 104 -4.29 -7.30 -10.44
CA LEU A 104 -4.67 -8.60 -9.86
C LEU A 104 -5.40 -8.43 -8.53
N GLU A 105 -4.90 -7.55 -7.67
CA GLU A 105 -5.52 -7.22 -6.38
C GLU A 105 -6.93 -6.64 -6.58
N GLN A 106 -7.11 -5.71 -7.55
CA GLN A 106 -8.40 -5.17 -7.91
C GLN A 106 -9.37 -6.26 -8.34
N TYR A 107 -8.96 -7.13 -9.28
CA TYR A 107 -9.81 -8.21 -9.79
C TYR A 107 -10.30 -9.13 -8.67
N ILE A 108 -9.39 -9.56 -7.78
CA ILE A 108 -9.72 -10.46 -6.67
C ILE A 108 -10.65 -9.74 -5.67
N GLY A 109 -10.41 -8.46 -5.39
CA GLY A 109 -11.25 -7.65 -4.52
C GLY A 109 -12.66 -7.45 -5.08
N ASP A 110 -12.77 -7.16 -6.39
CA ASP A 110 -14.05 -6.99 -7.09
C ASP A 110 -14.84 -8.31 -7.15
N LEU A 111 -14.16 -9.42 -7.46
CA LEU A 111 -14.76 -10.75 -7.43
C LEU A 111 -15.32 -11.08 -6.05
N ALA A 112 -14.54 -10.80 -5.01
CA ALA A 112 -14.98 -11.01 -3.64
C ALA A 112 -16.24 -10.19 -3.32
N LEU A 113 -16.34 -8.93 -3.77
CA LEU A 113 -17.53 -8.09 -3.58
C LEU A 113 -18.74 -8.67 -4.33
N SER A 114 -18.56 -9.09 -5.59
CA SER A 114 -19.64 -9.64 -6.40
C SER A 114 -20.17 -10.98 -5.88
N GLU A 115 -19.29 -11.83 -5.35
CA GLU A 115 -19.64 -13.14 -4.78
C GLU A 115 -20.09 -13.04 -3.30
N GLY A 116 -20.00 -11.87 -2.69
CA GLY A 116 -20.45 -11.63 -1.33
C GLY A 116 -19.59 -12.33 -0.26
N TRP A 117 -18.30 -12.55 -0.51
CA TRP A 117 -17.41 -13.19 0.48
C TRP A 117 -17.28 -12.34 1.73
N THR A 118 -17.23 -12.99 2.88
CA THR A 118 -17.19 -12.34 4.20
C THR A 118 -15.81 -12.45 4.83
N LEU A 119 -15.40 -11.40 5.55
CA LEU A 119 -14.17 -11.44 6.32
C LEU A 119 -14.25 -12.52 7.42
N PRO A 120 -13.11 -13.16 7.76
CA PRO A 120 -13.10 -14.15 8.82
C PRO A 120 -13.51 -13.52 10.16
N HIS A 121 -14.34 -14.21 10.93
CA HIS A 121 -14.68 -13.77 12.28
C HIS A 121 -13.56 -14.15 13.27
N PRO A 122 -13.36 -13.36 14.34
CA PRO A 122 -12.41 -13.72 15.39
C PRO A 122 -12.77 -15.07 16.02
N THR A 123 -11.75 -15.87 16.30
CA THR A 123 -11.93 -17.19 16.94
C THR A 123 -12.06 -17.12 18.46
N ILE A 124 -11.67 -16.00 19.04
CA ILE A 124 -11.74 -15.70 20.48
C ILE A 124 -12.37 -14.33 20.71
N GLU A 125 -12.94 -14.12 21.88
CA GLU A 125 -13.42 -12.80 22.33
C GLU A 125 -12.69 -12.43 23.62
N LEU A 126 -12.07 -11.25 23.62
CA LEU A 126 -11.38 -10.68 24.76
C LEU A 126 -12.22 -9.58 25.41
N ASP A 127 -12.04 -9.35 26.71
CA ASP A 127 -12.81 -8.33 27.43
C ASP A 127 -12.23 -6.93 27.28
N GLN A 128 -10.93 -6.83 26.91
CA GLN A 128 -10.26 -5.54 26.70
C GLN A 128 -10.93 -4.76 25.57
N ARG A 129 -11.15 -3.48 25.83
CA ARG A 129 -11.76 -2.53 24.90
C ARG A 129 -10.71 -1.56 24.38
N ILE A 130 -10.70 -1.34 23.07
CA ILE A 130 -9.76 -0.43 22.41
C ILE A 130 -10.54 0.71 21.76
N ALA A 131 -10.09 1.95 21.99
CA ALA A 131 -10.62 3.13 21.31
C ALA A 131 -9.78 3.44 20.08
N VAL A 132 -10.41 3.58 18.93
CA VAL A 132 -9.80 4.05 17.69
C VAL A 132 -10.38 5.41 17.33
N ILE A 133 -9.54 6.44 17.25
CA ILE A 133 -9.95 7.81 17.01
C ILE A 133 -9.66 8.18 15.56
N GLY A 134 -10.72 8.19 14.74
CA GLY A 134 -10.68 8.41 13.29
C GLY A 134 -11.01 7.15 12.50
N GLY A 135 -12.03 7.24 11.66
CA GLY A 135 -12.54 6.17 10.80
C GLY A 135 -11.96 6.20 9.38
N GLY A 136 -10.74 6.70 9.21
CA GLY A 136 -9.98 6.63 7.95
C GLY A 136 -9.25 5.29 7.78
N PRO A 137 -8.47 5.10 6.68
CA PRO A 137 -7.83 3.81 6.36
C PRO A 137 -6.93 3.27 7.49
N ALA A 138 -6.18 4.12 8.19
CA ALA A 138 -5.35 3.69 9.32
C ALA A 138 -6.19 3.16 10.49
N GLY A 139 -7.23 3.91 10.88
CA GLY A 139 -8.13 3.52 11.99
C GLY A 139 -8.91 2.25 11.69
N LEU A 140 -9.46 2.14 10.48
CA LEU A 140 -10.22 0.98 10.04
C LEU A 140 -9.35 -0.28 9.93
N SER A 141 -8.11 -0.14 9.43
CA SER A 141 -7.15 -1.24 9.40
C SER A 141 -6.76 -1.70 10.82
N CYS A 142 -6.47 -0.77 11.73
CA CYS A 142 -6.18 -1.08 13.12
C CYS A 142 -7.37 -1.79 13.79
N ALA A 143 -8.59 -1.28 13.59
CA ALA A 143 -9.81 -1.87 14.13
C ALA A 143 -10.05 -3.30 13.60
N TYR A 144 -9.82 -3.52 12.31
CA TYR A 144 -9.89 -4.85 11.69
C TYR A 144 -8.92 -5.83 12.37
N GLN A 145 -7.65 -5.48 12.42
CA GLN A 145 -6.61 -6.35 12.96
C GLN A 145 -6.85 -6.65 14.46
N LEU A 146 -7.24 -5.64 15.24
CA LEU A 146 -7.60 -5.84 16.65
C LEU A 146 -8.82 -6.74 16.83
N ARG A 147 -9.82 -6.63 15.95
CA ARG A 147 -10.96 -7.55 15.96
C ARG A 147 -10.54 -8.98 15.63
N GLN A 148 -9.63 -9.19 14.67
CA GLN A 148 -9.10 -10.53 14.38
C GLN A 148 -8.39 -11.15 15.59
N LEU A 149 -7.75 -10.33 16.44
CA LEU A 149 -7.13 -10.73 17.71
C LEU A 149 -8.15 -10.94 18.84
N GLY A 150 -9.43 -10.61 18.64
CA GLY A 150 -10.51 -10.81 19.60
C GLY A 150 -10.86 -9.60 20.47
N TYR A 151 -10.18 -8.47 20.33
CA TYR A 151 -10.46 -7.26 21.12
C TYR A 151 -11.81 -6.63 20.76
N LYS A 152 -12.48 -6.03 21.75
CA LYS A 152 -13.66 -5.18 21.53
C LYS A 152 -13.20 -3.81 21.07
N VAL A 153 -13.63 -3.38 19.90
CA VAL A 153 -13.14 -2.11 19.29
C VAL A 153 -14.29 -1.13 19.12
N THR A 154 -14.07 0.11 19.53
CA THR A 154 -14.96 1.25 19.30
C THR A 154 -14.24 2.29 18.44
N ILE A 155 -14.79 2.63 17.27
CA ILE A 155 -14.30 3.72 16.39
C ILE A 155 -15.09 4.98 16.69
N PHE A 156 -14.36 6.07 16.96
CA PHE A 156 -14.90 7.43 17.09
C PHE A 156 -14.58 8.21 15.81
N GLU A 157 -15.60 8.67 15.12
CA GLU A 157 -15.46 9.44 13.87
C GLU A 157 -16.18 10.79 14.01
N SER A 158 -15.47 11.87 13.71
CA SER A 158 -16.00 13.23 13.79
C SER A 158 -17.08 13.54 12.73
N ARG A 159 -17.02 12.85 11.61
CA ARG A 159 -17.92 13.00 10.47
C ARG A 159 -19.11 12.03 10.54
N PRO A 160 -20.17 12.26 9.72
CA PRO A 160 -21.34 11.38 9.71
C PRO A 160 -21.07 9.98 9.13
N GLU A 161 -20.00 9.79 8.36
CA GLU A 161 -19.67 8.52 7.70
C GLU A 161 -18.19 8.20 7.84
N LEU A 162 -17.87 6.90 7.90
CA LEU A 162 -16.49 6.39 7.93
C LEU A 162 -15.84 6.48 6.55
N GLY A 163 -14.51 6.52 6.54
CA GLY A 163 -13.69 6.46 5.33
C GLY A 163 -12.61 7.53 5.23
N GLY A 164 -12.74 8.63 5.98
CA GLY A 164 -11.76 9.72 5.90
C GLY A 164 -11.54 10.18 4.45
N VAL A 165 -10.27 10.28 4.03
CA VAL A 165 -9.91 10.72 2.68
C VAL A 165 -10.48 9.78 1.58
N LEU A 166 -10.65 8.49 1.84
CA LEU A 166 -11.23 7.55 0.85
C LEU A 166 -12.65 7.95 0.43
N ARG A 167 -13.46 8.42 1.38
CA ARG A 167 -14.84 8.85 1.13
C ARG A 167 -14.95 10.30 0.70
N TYR A 168 -14.16 11.17 1.34
CA TYR A 168 -14.33 12.62 1.21
C TYR A 168 -13.35 13.26 0.24
N GLY A 169 -12.13 12.71 0.09
CA GLY A 169 -11.07 13.28 -0.72
C GLY A 169 -10.87 12.62 -2.08
N ILE A 170 -10.96 11.29 -2.18
CA ILE A 170 -10.76 10.59 -3.45
C ILE A 170 -11.98 10.77 -4.35
N PRO A 171 -11.80 11.23 -5.62
CA PRO A 171 -12.91 11.37 -6.56
C PRO A 171 -13.57 10.03 -6.91
N ARG A 172 -14.89 10.06 -7.18
CA ARG A 172 -15.67 8.86 -7.50
C ARG A 172 -15.18 8.16 -8.76
N TYR A 173 -14.64 8.87 -9.73
CA TYR A 173 -14.09 8.30 -10.96
C TYR A 173 -12.78 7.50 -10.75
N ARG A 174 -12.17 7.58 -9.55
CA ARG A 174 -11.04 6.74 -9.11
C ARG A 174 -11.47 5.64 -8.14
N LEU A 175 -12.44 5.93 -7.28
CA LEU A 175 -12.99 5.00 -6.29
C LEU A 175 -14.50 5.25 -6.14
N SER A 176 -15.31 4.36 -6.66
CA SER A 176 -16.76 4.47 -6.53
C SER A 176 -17.22 4.27 -5.08
N LYS A 177 -18.34 4.90 -4.72
CA LYS A 177 -18.91 4.76 -3.37
C LYS A 177 -19.37 3.33 -3.12
N GLU A 178 -19.87 2.67 -4.13
CA GLU A 178 -20.39 1.31 -4.08
C GLU A 178 -19.28 0.30 -3.68
N ILE A 179 -18.08 0.46 -4.23
CA ILE A 179 -16.91 -0.36 -3.87
C ILE A 179 -16.49 -0.08 -2.42
N TRP A 180 -16.37 1.21 -2.06
CA TRP A 180 -16.02 1.58 -0.70
C TRP A 180 -17.04 1.07 0.32
N ASP A 181 -18.32 1.28 0.08
CA ASP A 181 -19.41 0.86 0.98
C ASP A 181 -19.49 -0.67 1.09
N GLY A 182 -19.18 -1.40 0.02
CA GLY A 182 -19.09 -2.86 0.02
C GLY A 182 -17.99 -3.37 0.94
N GLU A 183 -16.79 -2.82 0.83
CA GLU A 183 -15.66 -3.18 1.71
C GLU A 183 -15.93 -2.80 3.16
N LEU A 184 -16.46 -1.59 3.39
CA LEU A 184 -16.80 -1.12 4.72
C LEU A 184 -17.87 -2.01 5.39
N LYS A 185 -18.90 -2.40 4.65
CA LYS A 185 -19.96 -3.30 5.15
C LYS A 185 -19.40 -4.63 5.66
N ARG A 186 -18.44 -5.22 4.96
CA ARG A 186 -17.77 -6.45 5.41
C ARG A 186 -17.05 -6.26 6.73
N LEU A 187 -16.30 -5.15 6.84
CA LEU A 187 -15.55 -4.84 8.06
C LEU A 187 -16.49 -4.62 9.26
N LEU A 188 -17.59 -3.91 9.05
CA LEU A 188 -18.57 -3.63 10.10
C LEU A 188 -19.30 -4.89 10.57
N ALA A 189 -19.45 -5.88 9.71
CA ALA A 189 -20.05 -7.18 10.07
C ALA A 189 -19.27 -7.94 11.16
N LEU A 190 -18.00 -7.55 11.43
CA LEU A 190 -17.19 -8.12 12.51
C LEU A 190 -17.58 -7.63 13.92
N GLY A 191 -18.59 -6.77 14.06
CA GLY A 191 -19.06 -6.30 15.35
C GLY A 191 -18.24 -5.16 15.96
N ILE A 192 -17.62 -4.33 15.12
CA ILE A 192 -16.95 -3.10 15.55
C ILE A 192 -18.01 -2.05 15.93
N GLU A 193 -17.91 -1.50 17.14
CA GLU A 193 -18.77 -0.39 17.58
C GLU A 193 -18.36 0.92 16.90
N ILE A 194 -19.35 1.72 16.44
CA ILE A 194 -19.09 2.97 15.73
C ILE A 194 -19.83 4.11 16.39
N LYS A 195 -19.11 5.22 16.60
CA LYS A 195 -19.66 6.48 17.09
C LYS A 195 -19.31 7.60 16.09
N VAL A 196 -20.22 7.83 15.14
CA VAL A 196 -20.09 8.94 14.17
C VAL A 196 -20.56 10.27 14.77
N ASN A 197 -20.25 11.38 14.09
CA ASN A 197 -20.50 12.74 14.58
C ASN A 197 -19.92 12.97 15.99
N HIS A 198 -18.83 12.28 16.31
CA HIS A 198 -18.20 12.33 17.62
C HIS A 198 -16.74 12.79 17.51
N LEU A 199 -16.53 14.10 17.65
CA LEU A 199 -15.20 14.68 17.64
C LEU A 199 -14.54 14.48 19.02
N VAL A 200 -13.50 13.65 19.05
CA VAL A 200 -12.63 13.48 20.22
C VAL A 200 -11.58 14.58 20.24
N LYS A 201 -11.46 15.28 21.36
CA LYS A 201 -10.47 16.33 21.60
C LYS A 201 -9.40 15.85 22.59
N ALA A 202 -8.31 16.57 22.68
CA ALA A 202 -7.21 16.28 23.62
C ALA A 202 -7.68 16.08 25.08
N ASN A 203 -8.64 16.90 25.53
CA ASN A 203 -9.18 16.83 26.90
C ASN A 203 -9.97 15.54 27.19
N ASP A 204 -10.47 14.85 26.14
CA ASP A 204 -11.23 13.62 26.29
C ASP A 204 -10.31 12.40 26.51
N LEU A 205 -9.00 12.53 26.22
CA LEU A 205 -8.05 11.43 26.26
C LEU A 205 -8.01 10.75 27.63
N SER A 206 -8.00 11.51 28.72
CA SER A 206 -7.98 10.96 30.08
C SER A 206 -9.25 10.20 30.46
N SER A 207 -10.40 10.48 29.84
CA SER A 207 -11.61 9.68 30.02
C SER A 207 -11.56 8.40 29.20
N LEU A 208 -11.03 8.48 27.97
CA LEU A 208 -10.84 7.29 27.12
C LEU A 208 -9.89 6.29 27.77
N GLU A 209 -8.80 6.73 28.39
CA GLU A 209 -7.86 5.85 29.11
C GLU A 209 -8.46 5.14 30.33
N ARG A 210 -9.52 5.69 30.92
CA ARG A 210 -10.25 4.98 32.01
C ARG A 210 -11.21 3.93 31.47
N ASP A 211 -11.80 4.18 30.29
CA ASP A 211 -12.86 3.36 29.73
C ASP A 211 -12.33 2.31 28.74
N TYR A 212 -11.10 2.48 28.24
CA TYR A 212 -10.45 1.64 27.24
C TYR A 212 -9.05 1.24 27.68
N SER A 213 -8.64 0.02 27.34
CA SER A 213 -7.32 -0.52 27.69
C SER A 213 -6.17 0.07 26.86
N ALA A 214 -6.47 0.58 25.66
CA ALA A 214 -5.55 1.33 24.83
C ALA A 214 -6.31 2.27 23.87
N VAL A 215 -5.61 3.27 23.34
CA VAL A 215 -6.14 4.27 22.40
C VAL A 215 -5.25 4.34 21.16
N PHE A 216 -5.85 4.32 19.97
CA PHE A 216 -5.16 4.55 18.71
C PHE A 216 -5.63 5.85 18.06
N LEU A 217 -4.72 6.80 17.85
CA LEU A 217 -4.98 8.10 17.22
C LEU A 217 -4.72 8.01 15.71
N ALA A 218 -5.78 8.01 14.91
CA ALA A 218 -5.77 7.99 13.44
C ALA A 218 -6.43 9.25 12.87
N LEU A 219 -6.05 10.43 13.40
CA LEU A 219 -6.70 11.72 13.17
C LEU A 219 -6.58 12.22 11.73
N GLY A 220 -5.62 11.72 10.95
CA GLY A 220 -5.39 12.12 9.56
C GLY A 220 -4.84 13.54 9.39
N ALA A 221 -4.87 14.05 8.16
CA ALA A 221 -4.44 15.40 7.77
C ALA A 221 -5.43 15.92 6.72
N GLN A 222 -6.47 16.62 7.15
CA GLN A 222 -7.60 17.00 6.29
C GLN A 222 -7.73 18.52 6.06
N ASN A 223 -6.90 19.34 6.73
CA ASN A 223 -6.91 20.78 6.51
C ASN A 223 -6.02 21.14 5.32
N SER A 224 -6.57 21.77 4.30
CA SER A 224 -5.77 22.24 3.18
C SER A 224 -4.85 23.39 3.60
N LYS A 225 -3.59 23.31 3.18
CA LYS A 225 -2.66 24.44 3.27
C LYS A 225 -3.08 25.54 2.32
N THR A 226 -2.75 26.77 2.69
CA THR A 226 -3.00 27.98 1.89
C THR A 226 -1.70 28.68 1.53
N LEU A 227 -1.75 29.56 0.56
CA LEU A 227 -0.63 30.41 0.19
C LEU A 227 -0.92 31.86 0.58
N PRO A 228 0.06 32.60 1.15
CA PRO A 228 -0.18 33.95 1.70
C PRO A 228 -0.73 34.96 0.69
N GLN A 229 -0.42 34.78 -0.61
CA GLN A 229 -0.88 35.66 -1.68
C GLN A 229 -2.35 35.45 -2.10
N PHE A 230 -3.02 34.39 -1.58
CA PHE A 230 -4.42 34.12 -1.87
C PHE A 230 -5.30 34.37 -0.65
N SER A 231 -6.34 35.20 -0.80
CA SER A 231 -7.38 35.33 0.20
C SER A 231 -8.40 34.20 0.01
N VAL A 232 -8.49 33.31 1.00
CA VAL A 232 -9.48 32.20 0.99
C VAL A 232 -10.91 32.67 1.32
N ASP A 233 -11.08 33.92 1.69
CA ASP A 233 -12.39 34.54 1.88
C ASP A 233 -13.03 35.01 0.57
N ASP A 234 -12.27 35.00 -0.55
CA ASP A 234 -12.81 35.24 -1.89
C ASP A 234 -13.57 34.02 -2.38
N LEU A 235 -14.80 34.22 -2.83
CA LEU A 235 -15.70 33.15 -3.33
C LEU A 235 -15.17 32.40 -4.56
N LYS A 236 -14.11 32.92 -5.19
CA LYS A 236 -13.45 32.31 -6.37
C LYS A 236 -12.19 31.52 -6.02
N VAL A 237 -11.75 31.53 -4.77
CA VAL A 237 -10.58 30.80 -4.29
C VAL A 237 -11.02 29.62 -3.44
N PHE A 238 -10.74 28.41 -3.90
CA PHE A 238 -11.12 27.18 -3.22
C PHE A 238 -9.88 26.48 -2.64
N LYS A 239 -10.09 25.76 -1.57
CA LYS A 239 -9.10 24.82 -1.03
C LYS A 239 -9.35 23.43 -1.63
N GLY A 240 -8.27 22.73 -2.03
CA GLY A 240 -8.39 21.52 -2.84
C GLY A 240 -9.14 20.38 -2.17
N TYR A 241 -8.82 20.08 -0.90
CA TYR A 241 -9.49 18.99 -0.20
C TYR A 241 -10.98 19.32 0.05
N GLU A 242 -11.29 20.53 0.50
CA GLU A 242 -12.65 20.98 0.77
C GLU A 242 -13.48 21.05 -0.51
N PHE A 243 -12.86 21.37 -1.65
CA PHE A 243 -13.49 21.29 -2.96
C PHE A 243 -13.88 19.86 -3.31
N LEU A 244 -12.94 18.91 -3.20
CA LEU A 244 -13.20 17.49 -3.46
C LEU A 244 -14.27 16.93 -2.52
N GLU A 245 -14.22 17.28 -1.24
CA GLU A 245 -15.22 16.88 -0.25
C GLU A 245 -16.63 17.35 -0.65
N ARG A 246 -16.79 18.62 -1.04
CA ARG A 246 -18.09 19.17 -1.47
C ARG A 246 -18.63 18.40 -2.68
N VAL A 247 -17.79 18.16 -3.70
CA VAL A 247 -18.20 17.39 -4.89
C VAL A 247 -18.55 15.95 -4.51
N ASN A 248 -17.78 15.29 -3.68
CA ASN A 248 -18.06 13.94 -3.21
C ASN A 248 -19.35 13.83 -2.38
N ARG A 249 -19.77 14.92 -1.75
CA ARG A 249 -21.09 15.04 -1.08
C ARG A 249 -22.23 15.35 -2.03
N GLY A 250 -21.96 15.55 -3.32
CA GLY A 250 -22.95 15.85 -4.35
C GLY A 250 -23.25 17.35 -4.54
N GLU A 251 -22.43 18.23 -3.94
CA GLU A 251 -22.50 19.66 -4.23
C GLU A 251 -21.81 19.96 -5.56
N VAL A 252 -22.33 20.96 -6.29
CA VAL A 252 -21.72 21.44 -7.54
C VAL A 252 -21.21 22.87 -7.32
N PRO A 253 -19.94 23.06 -6.95
CA PRO A 253 -19.35 24.39 -6.79
C PRO A 253 -19.34 25.16 -8.11
N GLN A 254 -19.65 26.47 -8.05
CA GLN A 254 -19.64 27.34 -9.23
C GLN A 254 -18.21 27.79 -9.53
N LEU A 255 -17.53 27.09 -10.47
CA LEU A 255 -16.14 27.36 -10.83
C LEU A 255 -15.98 28.35 -11.98
N GLY A 256 -16.97 28.43 -12.87
CA GLY A 256 -16.85 29.14 -14.14
C GLY A 256 -16.07 28.35 -15.19
N GLN A 257 -15.72 29.01 -16.30
CA GLN A 257 -15.20 28.32 -17.48
C GLN A 257 -13.70 27.97 -17.39
N GLU A 258 -12.90 28.77 -16.69
CA GLU A 258 -11.45 28.62 -16.64
C GLU A 258 -10.99 28.50 -15.18
N VAL A 259 -10.41 27.36 -14.86
CA VAL A 259 -9.93 27.04 -13.51
C VAL A 259 -8.42 26.87 -13.52
N VAL A 260 -7.77 27.51 -12.55
CA VAL A 260 -6.35 27.27 -12.27
C VAL A 260 -6.20 26.50 -10.98
N VAL A 261 -5.51 25.36 -11.03
CA VAL A 261 -5.14 24.55 -9.86
C VAL A 261 -3.68 24.81 -9.51
N ILE A 262 -3.39 25.13 -8.28
CA ILE A 262 -2.03 25.35 -7.79
C ILE A 262 -1.54 24.11 -7.02
N GLY A 263 -0.51 23.44 -7.53
CA GLY A 263 0.12 22.24 -6.97
C GLY A 263 0.41 21.18 -8.02
N GLY A 264 1.36 20.27 -7.76
CA GLY A 264 1.82 19.23 -8.71
C GLY A 264 1.60 17.79 -8.24
N GLY A 265 0.97 17.56 -7.08
CA GLY A 265 0.71 16.23 -6.52
C GLY A 265 -0.61 15.60 -6.99
N SER A 266 -0.83 14.32 -6.61
CA SER A 266 -2.05 13.56 -6.97
C SER A 266 -3.35 14.29 -6.58
N VAL A 267 -3.38 15.01 -5.45
CA VAL A 267 -4.55 15.82 -5.07
C VAL A 267 -4.82 16.95 -6.07
N ALA A 268 -3.76 17.57 -6.63
CA ALA A 268 -3.94 18.61 -7.65
C ALA A 268 -4.52 18.03 -8.94
N LEU A 269 -4.09 16.83 -9.36
CA LEU A 269 -4.65 16.15 -10.52
C LEU A 269 -6.08 15.66 -10.27
N ASP A 270 -6.39 15.19 -9.06
CA ASP A 270 -7.76 14.84 -8.65
C ASP A 270 -8.70 16.06 -8.70
N VAL A 271 -8.23 17.21 -8.24
CA VAL A 271 -8.95 18.50 -8.34
C VAL A 271 -9.14 18.89 -9.82
N ALA A 272 -8.07 18.78 -10.62
CA ALA A 272 -8.11 19.12 -12.05
C ALA A 272 -9.09 18.24 -12.82
N GLY A 273 -9.02 16.91 -12.66
CA GLY A 273 -9.93 15.96 -13.30
C GLY A 273 -11.38 16.14 -12.84
N THR A 274 -11.60 16.49 -11.58
CA THR A 274 -12.93 16.83 -11.05
C THR A 274 -13.48 18.11 -11.69
N ALA A 275 -12.67 19.18 -11.77
CA ALA A 275 -13.08 20.43 -12.39
C ALA A 275 -13.35 20.28 -13.91
N ARG A 276 -12.59 19.41 -14.59
CA ARG A 276 -12.85 19.04 -16.00
C ARG A 276 -14.23 18.41 -16.17
N ARG A 277 -14.61 17.47 -15.29
CA ARG A 277 -15.93 16.82 -15.30
C ARG A 277 -17.08 17.77 -14.94
N LEU A 278 -16.80 18.83 -14.22
CA LEU A 278 -17.75 19.93 -13.98
C LEU A 278 -17.83 20.93 -15.15
N GLY A 279 -17.10 20.69 -16.27
CA GLY A 279 -17.20 21.46 -17.51
C GLY A 279 -16.20 22.61 -17.65
N SER A 280 -15.24 22.76 -16.73
CA SER A 280 -14.23 23.81 -16.80
C SER A 280 -13.04 23.43 -17.69
N GLN A 281 -12.39 24.39 -18.31
CA GLN A 281 -11.03 24.29 -18.84
C GLN A 281 -10.05 24.45 -17.66
N VAL A 282 -9.07 23.56 -17.56
CA VAL A 282 -8.23 23.50 -16.37
C VAL A 282 -6.75 23.66 -16.73
N LYS A 283 -6.08 24.54 -15.98
CA LYS A 283 -4.63 24.74 -15.99
C LYS A 283 -4.07 24.39 -14.62
N VAL A 284 -3.00 23.60 -14.59
CA VAL A 284 -2.27 23.24 -13.36
C VAL A 284 -0.96 24.00 -13.33
N LEU A 285 -0.68 24.72 -12.26
CA LEU A 285 0.62 25.38 -12.03
C LEU A 285 1.36 24.61 -10.92
N ALA A 286 2.53 24.06 -11.25
CA ALA A 286 3.36 23.30 -10.32
C ALA A 286 4.76 23.90 -10.21
N LEU A 287 5.34 23.88 -9.01
CA LEU A 287 6.73 24.32 -8.78
C LEU A 287 7.74 23.34 -9.36
N GLU A 288 7.42 22.07 -9.34
CA GLU A 288 8.27 20.98 -9.82
C GLU A 288 8.34 20.99 -11.36
N ALA A 289 9.42 20.44 -11.91
CA ALA A 289 9.54 20.19 -13.35
C ALA A 289 8.60 19.04 -13.77
N MET A 290 8.32 18.92 -15.08
CA MET A 290 7.35 17.94 -15.60
C MET A 290 7.74 16.49 -15.28
N ASP A 291 9.01 16.17 -15.28
CA ASP A 291 9.59 14.86 -15.03
C ASP A 291 9.75 14.53 -13.53
N SER A 292 9.57 15.52 -12.68
CA SER A 292 9.70 15.43 -11.22
C SER A 292 8.41 15.79 -10.45
N LEU A 293 7.27 15.82 -11.14
CA LEU A 293 5.98 16.02 -10.50
C LEU A 293 5.71 14.90 -9.49
N PRO A 294 5.26 15.23 -8.26
CA PRO A 294 5.01 14.21 -7.23
C PRO A 294 3.73 13.37 -7.45
N ALA A 295 2.93 13.70 -8.47
CA ALA A 295 1.79 12.90 -8.89
C ALA A 295 2.23 11.59 -9.54
N GLN A 296 1.39 10.55 -9.48
CA GLN A 296 1.69 9.27 -10.10
C GLN A 296 1.71 9.41 -11.64
N PRO A 297 2.63 8.72 -12.36
CA PRO A 297 2.76 8.83 -13.82
C PRO A 297 1.47 8.52 -14.59
N ASP A 298 0.70 7.54 -14.13
CA ASP A 298 -0.59 7.19 -14.74
C ASP A 298 -1.63 8.30 -14.57
N GLU A 299 -1.69 8.94 -13.39
CA GLU A 299 -2.58 10.07 -13.11
C GLU A 299 -2.23 11.28 -13.97
N LEU A 300 -0.93 11.52 -14.18
CA LEU A 300 -0.43 12.57 -15.06
C LEU A 300 -0.86 12.32 -16.51
N THR A 301 -0.67 11.09 -17.00
CA THR A 301 -1.05 10.71 -18.37
C THR A 301 -2.55 10.88 -18.59
N GLU A 302 -3.37 10.37 -17.67
CA GLU A 302 -4.83 10.49 -17.72
C GLU A 302 -5.29 11.96 -17.72
N SER A 303 -4.67 12.81 -16.90
CA SER A 303 -5.00 14.24 -16.84
C SER A 303 -4.66 14.97 -18.15
N LEU A 304 -3.51 14.66 -18.77
CA LEU A 304 -3.13 15.23 -20.05
C LEU A 304 -4.07 14.78 -21.18
N GLU A 305 -4.46 13.49 -21.20
CA GLU A 305 -5.46 12.98 -22.16
C GLU A 305 -6.82 13.69 -22.01
N GLU A 306 -7.22 14.01 -20.79
CA GLU A 306 -8.47 14.73 -20.47
C GLU A 306 -8.38 16.24 -20.77
N GLY A 307 -7.26 16.71 -21.35
CA GLY A 307 -7.06 18.08 -21.78
C GLY A 307 -6.75 19.07 -20.65
N VAL A 308 -6.12 18.59 -19.57
CA VAL A 308 -5.55 19.45 -18.53
C VAL A 308 -4.22 20.02 -19.04
N GLU A 309 -4.07 21.35 -19.04
CA GLU A 309 -2.83 22.02 -19.36
C GLU A 309 -1.92 22.12 -18.13
N ILE A 310 -0.68 21.64 -18.20
CA ILE A 310 0.25 21.66 -17.06
C ILE A 310 1.39 22.64 -17.30
N TYR A 311 1.50 23.63 -16.44
CA TYR A 311 2.57 24.62 -16.38
C TYR A 311 3.57 24.23 -15.27
N ALA A 312 4.43 23.29 -15.58
CA ALA A 312 5.49 22.83 -14.69
C ALA A 312 6.62 23.85 -14.58
N GLY A 313 7.35 23.84 -13.44
CA GLY A 313 8.40 24.80 -13.14
C GLY A 313 7.85 26.23 -13.09
N ALA A 314 6.69 26.46 -12.48
CA ALA A 314 6.01 27.75 -12.47
C ALA A 314 5.52 28.13 -11.07
N MET A 315 5.69 29.39 -10.70
CA MET A 315 5.28 29.98 -9.43
C MET A 315 4.41 31.22 -9.64
N VAL A 316 3.34 31.33 -8.86
CA VAL A 316 2.55 32.57 -8.77
C VAL A 316 3.27 33.58 -7.89
N GLN A 317 3.59 34.73 -8.44
CA GLN A 317 4.23 35.83 -7.70
C GLN A 317 3.18 36.79 -7.13
N LYS A 318 2.14 37.11 -7.92
CA LYS A 318 1.09 38.06 -7.53
C LYS A 318 -0.26 37.61 -8.02
N VAL A 319 -1.27 37.89 -7.21
CA VAL A 319 -2.68 37.63 -7.51
C VAL A 319 -3.42 38.97 -7.60
N ASN A 320 -4.10 39.20 -8.70
CA ASN A 320 -4.93 40.38 -8.93
C ASN A 320 -6.39 39.90 -9.04
N LEU A 321 -7.18 40.17 -8.00
CA LEU A 321 -8.59 39.78 -7.92
C LEU A 321 -9.44 40.84 -8.66
N GLY A 322 -10.06 40.46 -9.77
CA GLY A 322 -11.00 41.28 -10.50
C GLY A 322 -12.45 40.84 -10.29
N PRO A 323 -13.44 41.65 -10.70
CA PRO A 323 -14.85 41.33 -10.46
C PRO A 323 -15.31 40.06 -11.16
N GLU A 324 -14.80 39.79 -12.36
CA GLU A 324 -15.20 38.60 -13.16
C GLU A 324 -14.08 37.56 -13.22
N ARG A 325 -12.81 37.99 -13.25
CA ARG A 325 -11.64 37.12 -13.46
C ARG A 325 -10.54 37.41 -12.44
N ILE A 326 -9.76 36.38 -12.16
CA ILE A 326 -8.51 36.43 -11.40
C ILE A 326 -7.37 36.46 -12.41
N SER A 327 -6.40 37.37 -12.24
CA SER A 327 -5.17 37.41 -13.03
C SER A 327 -4.00 37.02 -12.14
N LEU A 328 -3.24 36.02 -12.57
CA LEU A 328 -2.09 35.47 -11.87
C LEU A 328 -0.82 35.87 -12.61
N ASP A 329 0.00 36.71 -11.99
CA ASP A 329 1.33 37.02 -12.51
C ASP A 329 2.29 35.91 -12.07
N CYS A 330 2.81 35.17 -13.02
CA CYS A 330 3.59 33.97 -12.83
C CYS A 330 5.01 34.15 -13.36
N ILE A 331 5.94 33.35 -12.84
CA ILE A 331 7.31 33.27 -13.32
C ILE A 331 7.77 31.81 -13.36
N LYS A 332 8.66 31.47 -14.31
CA LYS A 332 9.31 30.16 -14.30
C LYS A 332 10.31 30.08 -13.16
N VAL A 333 10.40 28.87 -12.57
CA VAL A 333 11.29 28.57 -11.45
C VAL A 333 12.07 27.29 -11.69
N THR A 334 13.19 27.15 -10.99
CA THR A 334 13.87 25.87 -10.72
C THR A 334 13.83 25.62 -9.22
N LEU A 335 13.88 24.38 -8.78
CA LEU A 335 13.96 24.05 -7.37
C LEU A 335 15.43 23.97 -6.92
N ASP A 336 15.71 24.43 -5.71
CA ASP A 336 17.03 24.33 -5.09
C ASP A 336 17.22 22.92 -4.53
N GLU A 337 18.08 22.12 -5.18
CA GLU A 337 18.37 20.72 -4.79
C GLU A 337 19.18 20.59 -3.49
N ALA A 338 19.74 21.70 -2.97
CA ALA A 338 20.50 21.68 -1.72
C ALA A 338 19.63 21.57 -0.45
N PHE A 339 18.31 21.63 -0.58
CA PHE A 339 17.38 21.52 0.54
C PHE A 339 16.94 20.07 0.79
N PRO A 340 16.66 19.73 2.07
CA PRO A 340 16.16 18.41 2.43
C PRO A 340 14.88 18.08 1.66
N ALA A 341 14.68 16.79 1.35
CA ALA A 341 13.47 16.29 0.72
C ALA A 341 12.20 16.79 1.45
N GLY A 342 11.24 17.29 0.71
CA GLY A 342 9.97 17.83 1.24
C GLY A 342 9.97 19.34 1.53
N VAL A 343 11.11 20.04 1.39
CA VAL A 343 11.18 21.51 1.48
C VAL A 343 11.41 22.08 0.08
N LEU A 344 10.36 22.62 -0.54
CA LEU A 344 10.43 23.24 -1.85
C LEU A 344 10.93 24.69 -1.71
N ARG A 345 12.07 25.00 -2.34
CA ARG A 345 12.58 26.36 -2.44
C ARG A 345 12.71 26.77 -3.91
N PRO A 346 11.70 27.49 -4.43
CA PRO A 346 11.72 27.92 -5.82
C PRO A 346 12.73 29.07 -6.02
N ILE A 347 13.54 28.98 -7.07
CA ILE A 347 14.47 30.03 -7.53
C ILE A 347 13.85 30.64 -8.80
N PRO A 348 13.39 31.91 -8.77
CA PRO A 348 12.79 32.57 -9.92
C PRO A 348 13.81 32.78 -11.06
N ARG A 349 13.37 32.58 -12.30
CA ARG A 349 14.15 32.84 -13.51
C ARG A 349 13.71 34.17 -14.14
N SER A 350 14.46 35.24 -13.90
CA SER A 350 14.16 36.56 -14.45
C SER A 350 13.99 36.55 -15.96
N GLY A 351 13.04 37.32 -16.48
CA GLY A 351 12.73 37.38 -17.91
C GLY A 351 11.85 36.26 -18.44
N THR A 352 11.24 35.49 -17.53
CA THR A 352 10.33 34.40 -17.89
C THR A 352 8.92 34.63 -17.32
N GLU A 353 8.60 35.89 -17.04
CA GLU A 353 7.31 36.30 -16.48
C GLU A 353 6.20 36.06 -17.51
N PHE A 354 5.06 35.55 -17.06
CA PHE A 354 3.85 35.34 -17.86
C PHE A 354 2.60 35.53 -17.02
N ASN A 355 1.47 35.70 -17.67
CA ASN A 355 0.19 35.87 -16.99
C ASN A 355 -0.77 34.73 -17.32
N VAL A 356 -1.52 34.27 -16.30
CA VAL A 356 -2.60 33.30 -16.45
C VAL A 356 -3.87 33.88 -15.86
N SER A 357 -4.94 33.85 -16.66
CA SER A 357 -6.27 34.31 -16.24
C SER A 357 -7.15 33.11 -15.87
N ALA A 358 -8.00 33.27 -14.85
CA ALA A 358 -8.92 32.25 -14.39
C ALA A 358 -10.26 32.87 -13.92
N THR A 359 -11.32 32.09 -13.94
CA THR A 359 -12.59 32.39 -13.24
C THR A 359 -12.55 31.94 -11.80
N SER A 360 -11.79 30.85 -11.53
CA SER A 360 -11.57 30.35 -10.16
C SER A 360 -10.17 29.78 -10.00
N VAL A 361 -9.66 29.80 -8.77
CA VAL A 361 -8.40 29.18 -8.38
C VAL A 361 -8.63 28.15 -7.30
N ILE A 362 -7.98 26.97 -7.41
CA ILE A 362 -8.07 25.92 -6.40
C ILE A 362 -6.67 25.60 -5.89
N LEU A 363 -6.46 25.74 -4.58
CA LEU A 363 -5.17 25.53 -3.93
C LEU A 363 -5.02 24.06 -3.49
N ALA A 364 -4.14 23.32 -4.14
CA ALA A 364 -3.83 21.92 -3.83
C ALA A 364 -2.35 21.76 -3.43
N VAL A 365 -1.87 22.65 -2.54
CA VAL A 365 -0.47 22.79 -2.10
C VAL A 365 -0.12 21.97 -0.85
N GLY A 366 -0.87 20.92 -0.61
CA GLY A 366 -0.70 19.99 0.50
C GLY A 366 -1.74 20.19 1.60
N GLN A 367 -1.63 19.33 2.61
CA GLN A 367 -2.56 19.25 3.73
C GLN A 367 -1.78 19.27 5.05
N GLU A 368 -2.46 19.62 6.12
CA GLU A 368 -1.92 19.61 7.48
C GLU A 368 -2.91 18.99 8.46
N THR A 369 -2.38 18.60 9.60
CA THR A 369 -3.16 18.01 10.69
C THR A 369 -3.79 19.08 11.55
N GLU A 370 -4.91 18.78 12.20
CA GLU A 370 -5.52 19.61 13.24
C GLU A 370 -5.17 19.01 14.61
N LEU A 371 -4.18 19.61 15.28
CA LEU A 371 -3.65 19.11 16.55
C LEU A 371 -3.74 20.16 17.67
N THR A 372 -4.65 21.12 17.56
CA THR A 372 -4.84 22.15 18.60
C THR A 372 -5.18 21.51 19.96
N GLY A 373 -4.37 21.80 20.95
CA GLY A 373 -4.49 21.30 22.33
C GLY A 373 -3.90 19.90 22.56
N TRP A 374 -3.55 19.14 21.51
CA TRP A 374 -2.93 17.81 21.67
C TRP A 374 -1.48 17.90 22.21
N ASP A 375 -0.78 19.00 21.99
CA ASP A 375 0.56 19.29 22.51
C ASP A 375 0.62 19.31 24.04
N SER A 376 -0.51 19.52 24.71
CA SER A 376 -0.63 19.46 26.17
C SER A 376 -0.66 18.03 26.74
N VAL A 377 -0.92 17.02 25.90
CA VAL A 377 -1.14 15.62 26.34
C VAL A 377 -0.20 14.60 25.69
N ILE A 378 0.34 14.90 24.50
CA ILE A 378 1.31 14.06 23.78
C ILE A 378 2.38 14.92 23.09
N ASN A 379 3.55 14.34 22.79
CA ASN A 379 4.61 15.05 22.11
C ASN A 379 4.29 15.28 20.62
N ILE A 380 4.30 16.55 20.20
CA ILE A 380 4.11 16.98 18.80
C ILE A 380 5.42 17.59 18.28
N GLY A 381 5.70 17.42 17.00
CA GLY A 381 6.82 18.07 16.31
C GLY A 381 6.51 18.28 14.84
N GLN A 382 6.77 19.48 14.32
CA GLN A 382 6.46 19.84 12.93
C GLN A 382 4.99 19.59 12.54
N SER A 383 4.06 19.91 13.45
CA SER A 383 2.62 19.68 13.29
C SER A 383 2.22 18.19 13.12
N LEU A 384 3.03 17.26 13.62
CA LEU A 384 2.77 15.81 13.57
C LEU A 384 2.97 15.20 14.95
N VAL A 385 2.22 14.12 15.25
CA VAL A 385 2.41 13.34 16.47
C VAL A 385 3.72 12.58 16.40
N LYS A 386 4.58 12.76 17.38
CA LYS A 386 5.84 11.99 17.48
C LYS A 386 5.53 10.59 17.99
N VAL A 387 6.02 9.59 17.27
CA VAL A 387 5.87 8.17 17.63
C VAL A 387 7.21 7.45 17.58
N GLY A 388 7.30 6.38 18.35
CA GLY A 388 8.39 5.42 18.29
C GLY A 388 8.29 4.49 17.07
N ALA A 389 9.27 3.60 16.92
CA ALA A 389 9.24 2.60 15.86
C ALA A 389 8.03 1.67 15.94
N ASP A 390 7.48 1.46 17.11
CA ASP A 390 6.28 0.69 17.42
C ASP A 390 4.98 1.52 17.37
N LEU A 391 5.03 2.75 16.87
CA LEU A 391 3.93 3.70 16.82
C LEU A 391 3.37 4.15 18.19
N ALA A 392 4.05 3.82 19.29
CA ALA A 392 3.72 4.36 20.62
C ALA A 392 4.01 5.87 20.68
N THR A 393 3.12 6.62 21.31
CA THR A 393 3.32 8.05 21.58
C THR A 393 4.13 8.25 22.88
N SER A 394 4.33 9.50 23.29
CA SER A 394 4.92 9.80 24.61
C SER A 394 4.04 9.39 25.80
N ARG A 395 2.79 8.98 25.57
CA ARG A 395 1.83 8.61 26.62
C ARG A 395 1.58 7.11 26.58
N PRO A 396 1.85 6.38 27.68
CA PRO A 396 1.66 4.93 27.75
C PRO A 396 0.22 4.50 27.38
N GLY A 397 0.07 3.43 26.60
CA GLY A 397 -1.23 2.95 26.14
C GLY A 397 -1.85 3.77 25.01
N VAL A 398 -1.21 4.85 24.57
CA VAL A 398 -1.66 5.68 23.44
C VAL A 398 -0.72 5.53 22.26
N PHE A 399 -1.26 5.14 21.12
CA PHE A 399 -0.56 4.92 19.87
C PHE A 399 -1.08 5.88 18.80
N ALA A 400 -0.30 6.14 17.75
CA ALA A 400 -0.75 6.97 16.63
C ALA A 400 -0.23 6.45 15.29
N GLY A 401 -1.01 6.67 14.21
CA GLY A 401 -0.64 6.24 12.87
C GLY A 401 -1.47 6.92 11.77
N GLY A 402 -1.08 6.68 10.52
CA GLY A 402 -1.61 7.39 9.36
C GLY A 402 -1.03 8.80 9.23
N ASP A 403 -1.72 9.66 8.48
CA ASP A 403 -1.22 10.97 8.07
C ASP A 403 -0.97 11.96 9.22
N VAL A 404 -1.37 11.61 10.43
CA VAL A 404 -1.08 12.38 11.66
C VAL A 404 0.35 12.17 12.14
N THR A 405 1.08 11.19 11.62
CA THR A 405 2.47 10.85 11.95
C THR A 405 3.43 11.19 10.83
N PRO A 406 4.77 11.25 11.07
CA PRO A 406 5.77 11.53 10.05
C PRO A 406 6.00 10.31 9.14
N ALA A 407 5.04 10.02 8.26
CA ALA A 407 5.09 8.94 7.27
C ALA A 407 4.62 9.45 5.91
N GLU A 408 4.92 8.69 4.87
CA GLU A 408 4.40 8.98 3.53
C GLU A 408 2.86 8.85 3.52
N ARG A 409 2.19 9.84 2.93
CA ARG A 409 0.73 9.95 2.91
C ARG A 409 0.11 9.17 1.77
N PHE A 410 0.23 7.84 1.84
CA PHE A 410 -0.41 6.91 0.92
C PHE A 410 -1.40 6.00 1.66
N VAL A 411 -2.43 5.56 0.96
CA VAL A 411 -3.44 4.65 1.52
C VAL A 411 -2.82 3.36 2.07
N SER A 412 -1.88 2.76 1.35
CA SER A 412 -1.19 1.55 1.76
C SER A 412 -0.30 1.77 3.00
N THR A 413 0.36 2.91 3.11
CA THR A 413 1.13 3.30 4.31
C THR A 413 0.20 3.45 5.52
N ALA A 414 -0.95 4.11 5.34
CA ALA A 414 -1.93 4.28 6.42
C ALA A 414 -2.50 2.93 6.88
N ILE A 415 -2.85 2.01 5.96
CA ILE A 415 -3.30 0.64 6.27
C ILE A 415 -2.21 -0.13 7.01
N GLY A 416 -0.97 -0.08 6.51
CA GLY A 416 0.18 -0.76 7.13
C GLY A 416 0.48 -0.24 8.54
N GLN A 417 0.37 1.07 8.78
CA GLN A 417 0.52 1.63 10.13
C GLN A 417 -0.62 1.20 11.05
N GLY A 418 -1.86 1.11 10.56
CA GLY A 418 -2.97 0.55 11.32
C GLY A 418 -2.71 -0.90 11.76
N LYS A 419 -2.24 -1.75 10.83
CA LYS A 419 -1.82 -3.12 11.12
C LYS A 419 -0.68 -3.16 12.15
N LYS A 420 0.35 -2.34 11.96
CA LYS A 420 1.49 -2.28 12.89
C LYS A 420 1.08 -1.81 14.29
N ALA A 421 0.20 -0.81 14.36
CA ALA A 421 -0.32 -0.32 15.64
C ALA A 421 -1.11 -1.42 16.38
N SER A 422 -1.91 -2.23 15.68
CA SER A 422 -2.64 -3.33 16.31
C SER A 422 -1.70 -4.34 16.98
N SER A 423 -0.61 -4.73 16.30
CA SER A 423 0.40 -5.63 16.86
C SER A 423 1.13 -5.01 18.07
N SER A 424 1.36 -3.69 18.04
CA SER A 424 2.00 -2.98 19.15
C SER A 424 1.07 -2.84 20.36
N ILE A 425 -0.22 -2.62 20.11
CA ILE A 425 -1.26 -2.59 21.15
C ILE A 425 -1.41 -3.96 21.79
N ASP A 426 -1.48 -5.03 20.98
CA ASP A 426 -1.58 -6.40 21.47
C ASP A 426 -0.39 -6.75 22.38
N ARG A 427 0.83 -6.46 21.94
CA ARG A 427 2.04 -6.65 22.77
C ARG A 427 1.98 -5.85 24.07
N TYR A 428 1.63 -4.57 24.02
CA TYR A 428 1.49 -3.72 25.20
C TYR A 428 0.52 -4.29 26.22
N LEU A 429 -0.62 -4.84 25.79
CA LEU A 429 -1.65 -5.40 26.67
C LEU A 429 -1.27 -6.79 27.20
N THR A 430 -0.57 -7.60 26.41
CA THR A 430 -0.11 -8.94 26.82
C THR A 430 1.09 -8.86 27.75
N GLU A 431 2.04 -7.95 27.56
CA GLU A 431 3.16 -7.72 28.46
C GLU A 431 2.73 -7.21 29.84
N GLN A 432 1.63 -6.46 29.92
CA GLN A 432 1.05 -6.04 31.20
C GLN A 432 0.41 -7.21 31.99
N THR A 433 0.06 -8.31 31.29
CA THR A 433 -0.65 -9.45 31.90
C THR A 433 0.25 -10.65 32.16
N SER A 434 1.49 -10.68 31.62
CA SER A 434 2.39 -11.84 31.73
C SER A 434 3.81 -11.42 32.12
N ASP A 435 4.36 -12.11 33.13
CA ASP A 435 5.79 -12.07 33.53
C ASP A 435 6.72 -12.75 32.50
N SER A 436 6.28 -13.05 31.29
CA SER A 436 7.01 -13.83 30.31
C SER A 436 7.51 -12.96 29.14
N GLN A 437 8.84 -12.86 29.04
CA GLN A 437 9.55 -12.38 27.86
C GLN A 437 9.29 -13.32 26.66
N SER A 438 8.28 -13.04 25.85
CA SER A 438 8.13 -13.67 24.54
C SER A 438 8.99 -12.89 23.53
N LEU A 439 10.09 -13.51 23.11
CA LEU A 439 10.96 -13.04 22.03
C LEU A 439 10.13 -12.98 20.73
N SER A 440 9.78 -11.76 20.30
CA SER A 440 9.34 -11.53 18.94
C SER A 440 10.49 -11.90 17.98
N LYS A 441 10.28 -12.90 17.13
CA LYS A 441 11.14 -13.12 15.97
C LYS A 441 11.00 -11.90 15.06
N THR A 442 11.97 -10.99 15.13
CA THR A 442 12.23 -10.06 14.02
C THR A 442 12.65 -10.93 12.84
N GLU A 443 11.76 -11.10 11.86
CA GLU A 443 12.16 -11.62 10.56
C GLU A 443 13.26 -10.70 10.04
N ASN A 444 14.43 -11.28 9.75
CA ASN A 444 15.57 -10.55 9.22
C ASN A 444 15.14 -9.93 7.89
N SER A 445 14.92 -8.61 7.86
CA SER A 445 14.53 -7.84 6.67
C SER A 445 15.60 -7.86 5.56
N GLU A 446 16.73 -8.51 5.79
CA GLU A 446 17.91 -8.50 4.91
C GLU A 446 17.92 -9.63 3.87
N ASP A 447 17.17 -10.72 4.06
CA ASP A 447 17.20 -11.87 3.14
C ASP A 447 16.13 -11.77 2.03
N LYS A 448 16.31 -10.79 1.15
CA LYS A 448 15.47 -10.60 -0.05
C LYS A 448 16.08 -11.37 -1.22
N VAL A 449 15.22 -12.03 -1.99
CA VAL A 449 15.65 -12.70 -3.22
C VAL A 449 15.99 -11.66 -4.30
N ALA A 450 17.24 -11.61 -4.72
CA ALA A 450 17.67 -10.76 -5.84
C ALA A 450 17.26 -11.38 -7.19
N TYR A 451 17.15 -10.52 -8.23
CA TYR A 451 16.83 -10.98 -9.59
C TYR A 451 17.81 -12.04 -10.08
N GLN A 452 19.13 -11.90 -9.81
CA GLN A 452 20.19 -12.79 -10.22
C GLN A 452 20.10 -14.20 -9.60
N GLU A 453 19.31 -14.37 -8.55
CA GLU A 453 19.06 -15.66 -7.89
C GLU A 453 17.86 -16.41 -8.50
N ILE A 454 17.17 -15.81 -9.46
CA ILE A 454 16.05 -16.41 -10.20
C ILE A 454 16.60 -17.13 -11.42
N ASN A 455 16.31 -18.42 -11.56
CA ASN A 455 16.72 -19.17 -12.76
C ASN A 455 15.74 -18.87 -13.91
N MET A 456 16.12 -17.93 -14.79
CA MET A 456 15.30 -17.42 -15.87
C MET A 456 14.97 -18.46 -16.95
N PHE A 457 15.71 -19.58 -17.02
CA PHE A 457 15.45 -20.65 -17.99
C PHE A 457 14.02 -21.20 -17.93
N TYR A 458 13.40 -21.14 -16.75
CA TYR A 458 12.05 -21.66 -16.50
C TYR A 458 10.92 -20.67 -16.77
N PHE A 459 11.26 -19.45 -17.23
CA PHE A 459 10.25 -18.39 -17.43
C PHE A 459 10.27 -17.90 -18.88
N PRO A 460 9.19 -18.15 -19.62
CA PRO A 460 9.05 -17.55 -20.95
C PRO A 460 8.80 -16.04 -20.82
N GLU A 461 9.29 -15.30 -21.81
CA GLU A 461 8.90 -13.90 -21.99
C GLU A 461 7.40 -13.79 -22.26
N LYS A 462 6.74 -12.86 -21.59
CA LYS A 462 5.30 -12.62 -21.73
C LYS A 462 4.97 -11.17 -21.42
N ALA A 463 4.33 -10.48 -22.33
CA ALA A 463 4.02 -9.06 -22.17
C ALA A 463 3.19 -8.78 -20.90
N ARG A 464 3.46 -7.63 -20.30
CA ARG A 464 2.64 -7.11 -19.20
C ARG A 464 1.30 -6.60 -19.76
N GLU A 465 0.20 -7.08 -19.18
CA GLU A 465 -1.12 -6.49 -19.40
C GLU A 465 -1.26 -5.15 -18.66
N ARG A 466 -2.06 -4.27 -19.22
CA ARG A 466 -2.40 -2.98 -18.60
C ARG A 466 -3.91 -2.87 -18.42
N LYS A 467 -4.35 -2.16 -17.40
CA LYS A 467 -5.77 -1.82 -17.23
C LYS A 467 -6.24 -1.01 -18.42
N GLY A 468 -7.39 -1.35 -18.95
CA GLY A 468 -8.06 -0.52 -19.94
C GLY A 468 -8.51 0.81 -19.34
N LEU A 469 -8.71 1.79 -20.20
CA LEU A 469 -9.29 3.08 -19.82
C LEU A 469 -10.56 3.33 -20.62
N VAL A 470 -11.55 3.90 -19.98
CA VAL A 470 -12.75 4.40 -20.66
C VAL A 470 -12.35 5.50 -21.65
N PRO A 471 -12.93 5.58 -22.88
CA PRO A 471 -12.63 6.65 -23.83
C PRO A 471 -12.82 8.05 -23.22
N VAL A 472 -11.95 9.00 -23.58
CA VAL A 472 -11.87 10.34 -22.96
C VAL A 472 -13.20 11.08 -23.02
N GLU A 473 -13.92 10.98 -24.16
CA GLU A 473 -15.20 11.63 -24.35
C GLU A 473 -16.26 11.14 -23.34
N GLN A 474 -16.17 9.87 -22.93
CA GLN A 474 -17.08 9.29 -21.94
C GLN A 474 -16.64 9.64 -20.51
N ARG A 475 -15.33 9.67 -20.24
CA ARG A 475 -14.79 10.03 -18.90
C ARG A 475 -15.24 11.41 -18.44
N LEU A 476 -15.36 12.36 -19.37
CA LEU A 476 -15.72 13.76 -19.07
C LEU A 476 -17.22 13.99 -18.91
N GLN A 477 -18.07 13.00 -19.18
CA GLN A 477 -19.52 13.14 -19.09
C GLN A 477 -20.10 12.80 -17.72
N ASN A 478 -19.35 12.07 -16.88
CA ASN A 478 -19.81 11.58 -15.59
C ASN A 478 -18.66 11.41 -14.60
N PHE A 479 -18.96 10.83 -13.44
CA PHE A 479 -17.99 10.48 -12.39
C PHE A 479 -17.85 8.96 -12.19
N ASP A 480 -18.17 8.15 -13.20
CA ASP A 480 -17.96 6.71 -13.15
C ASP A 480 -16.46 6.36 -13.21
N GLU A 481 -16.08 5.18 -12.71
CA GLU A 481 -14.68 4.76 -12.67
C GLU A 481 -14.07 4.72 -14.07
N VAL A 482 -12.90 5.31 -14.23
CA VAL A 482 -12.22 5.44 -15.54
C VAL A 482 -11.31 4.26 -15.87
N ARG A 483 -10.80 3.54 -14.87
CA ARG A 483 -9.91 2.39 -15.04
C ARG A 483 -10.72 1.11 -15.04
N ILE A 484 -10.60 0.35 -16.13
CA ILE A 484 -11.32 -0.92 -16.32
C ILE A 484 -10.52 -2.04 -15.63
N SER A 485 -11.18 -2.81 -14.77
CA SER A 485 -10.60 -4.00 -14.13
C SER A 485 -10.19 -5.03 -15.17
N PHE A 486 -9.23 -5.90 -14.83
CA PHE A 486 -8.89 -7.05 -15.66
C PHE A 486 -10.09 -7.99 -15.82
N ASN A 487 -10.14 -8.66 -16.95
CA ASN A 487 -10.99 -9.82 -17.13
C ASN A 487 -10.27 -11.11 -16.66
N PHE A 488 -10.95 -12.25 -16.76
CA PHE A 488 -10.41 -13.54 -16.34
C PHE A 488 -9.11 -13.90 -17.08
N GLU A 489 -9.06 -13.74 -18.40
CA GLU A 489 -7.91 -14.10 -19.23
C GLU A 489 -6.69 -13.24 -18.90
N GLN A 490 -6.87 -11.94 -18.73
CA GLN A 490 -5.81 -11.03 -18.33
C GLN A 490 -5.29 -11.37 -16.92
N THR A 491 -6.19 -11.71 -15.99
CA THR A 491 -5.84 -12.11 -14.62
C THR A 491 -5.01 -13.38 -14.61
N GLN A 492 -5.40 -14.42 -15.38
CA GLN A 492 -4.61 -15.63 -15.51
C GLN A 492 -3.26 -15.35 -16.17
N SER A 493 -3.26 -14.61 -17.28
CA SER A 493 -2.05 -14.19 -17.98
C SER A 493 -1.04 -13.52 -17.06
N GLN A 494 -1.49 -12.59 -16.20
CA GLN A 494 -0.59 -11.87 -15.29
C GLN A 494 -0.17 -12.69 -14.08
N SER A 495 -1.03 -13.53 -13.51
CA SER A 495 -0.66 -14.38 -12.38
C SER A 495 0.40 -15.42 -12.77
N GLU A 496 0.37 -15.94 -14.01
CA GLU A 496 1.39 -16.84 -14.56
C GLU A 496 2.78 -16.18 -14.69
N ARG A 497 2.83 -14.86 -14.84
CA ARG A 497 4.09 -14.12 -14.95
C ARG A 497 4.85 -14.05 -13.62
N CYS A 498 4.21 -14.28 -12.48
CA CYS A 498 4.84 -14.18 -11.17
C CYS A 498 5.95 -15.22 -10.99
N PHE A 499 7.15 -14.75 -10.62
CA PHE A 499 8.28 -15.62 -10.30
C PHE A 499 8.11 -16.37 -8.96
N SER A 500 7.19 -15.95 -8.09
CA SER A 500 7.03 -16.45 -6.72
C SER A 500 8.35 -16.45 -5.93
N CYS A 501 9.11 -15.35 -6.03
CA CYS A 501 10.44 -15.20 -5.44
C CYS A 501 10.46 -15.65 -3.96
N GLY A 502 11.44 -16.48 -3.59
CA GLY A 502 11.63 -16.97 -2.23
C GLY A 502 10.65 -18.03 -1.74
N ASN A 503 9.62 -18.37 -2.54
CA ASN A 503 8.62 -19.36 -2.14
C ASN A 503 8.79 -20.67 -2.91
N CYS A 504 8.83 -21.78 -2.22
CA CYS A 504 8.78 -23.10 -2.83
C CYS A 504 7.39 -23.31 -3.49
N VAL A 505 7.39 -23.78 -4.73
CA VAL A 505 6.17 -24.09 -5.51
C VAL A 505 6.07 -25.56 -5.90
N GLU A 506 6.85 -26.41 -5.25
CA GLU A 506 6.86 -27.86 -5.43
C GLU A 506 7.10 -28.29 -6.90
N CYS A 507 8.01 -27.60 -7.60
CA CYS A 507 8.33 -27.91 -9.01
C CYS A 507 9.22 -29.14 -9.21
N ASP A 508 9.72 -29.73 -8.11
CA ASP A 508 10.57 -30.93 -8.09
C ASP A 508 11.98 -30.79 -8.73
N ASN A 509 12.37 -29.64 -9.24
CA ASN A 509 13.66 -29.48 -9.89
C ASN A 509 14.82 -29.88 -8.97
N CYS A 510 14.81 -29.42 -7.71
CA CYS A 510 15.83 -29.78 -6.73
C CYS A 510 15.92 -31.28 -6.47
N PHE A 511 14.79 -31.98 -6.54
CA PHE A 511 14.72 -33.42 -6.37
C PHE A 511 15.28 -34.17 -7.60
N TYR A 512 14.84 -33.80 -8.80
CA TYR A 512 15.25 -34.49 -10.04
C TYR A 512 16.70 -34.21 -10.45
N PHE A 513 17.21 -33.00 -10.18
CA PHE A 513 18.56 -32.61 -10.54
C PHE A 513 19.62 -32.92 -9.45
N CYS A 514 19.23 -33.53 -8.34
CA CYS A 514 20.20 -33.94 -7.32
C CYS A 514 21.01 -35.16 -7.78
N PRO A 515 22.32 -35.04 -8.05
CA PRO A 515 23.13 -36.19 -8.56
C PRO A 515 23.32 -37.29 -7.53
N ASP A 516 23.19 -36.96 -6.24
CA ASP A 516 23.39 -37.92 -5.13
C ASP A 516 22.05 -38.38 -4.53
N MET A 517 20.91 -37.99 -5.12
CA MET A 517 19.57 -38.27 -4.60
C MET A 517 19.38 -37.90 -3.12
N ALA A 518 20.10 -36.90 -2.69
CA ALA A 518 20.09 -36.45 -1.30
C ALA A 518 18.91 -35.55 -0.96
N VAL A 519 18.13 -35.10 -1.97
CA VAL A 519 16.86 -34.37 -1.77
C VAL A 519 15.74 -35.38 -1.69
N VAL A 520 14.94 -35.34 -0.66
CA VAL A 520 13.75 -36.20 -0.50
C VAL A 520 12.50 -35.37 -0.29
N LYS A 521 11.37 -35.87 -0.79
CA LYS A 521 10.06 -35.26 -0.57
C LYS A 521 9.57 -35.64 0.82
N ASP A 522 9.14 -34.64 1.57
CA ASP A 522 8.59 -34.80 2.91
C ASP A 522 7.37 -33.87 3.08
N SER A 523 6.19 -34.41 2.86
CA SER A 523 4.93 -33.66 2.98
C SER A 523 4.59 -33.23 4.41
N SER A 524 5.32 -33.68 5.41
CA SER A 524 5.16 -33.24 6.80
C SER A 524 5.86 -31.89 7.09
N LEU A 525 6.80 -31.49 6.21
CA LEU A 525 7.52 -30.22 6.32
C LEU A 525 6.78 -29.10 5.55
N ALA A 526 6.88 -27.89 6.05
CA ALA A 526 6.32 -26.72 5.37
C ALA A 526 6.95 -26.48 3.99
N GLU A 527 8.22 -26.82 3.82
CA GLU A 527 8.99 -26.70 2.57
C GLU A 527 8.83 -27.92 1.66
N HIS A 528 8.13 -28.97 2.07
CA HIS A 528 7.88 -30.24 1.35
C HIS A 528 9.12 -31.03 0.93
N TYR A 529 10.32 -30.57 1.27
CA TYR A 529 11.60 -31.24 0.96
C TYR A 529 12.55 -31.22 2.15
N SER A 530 13.36 -32.26 2.25
CA SER A 530 14.48 -32.33 3.20
C SER A 530 15.74 -32.79 2.49
N ILE A 531 16.88 -32.58 3.17
CA ILE A 531 18.21 -32.99 2.68
C ILE A 531 18.73 -34.15 3.53
N LEU A 532 19.18 -35.22 2.88
CA LEU A 532 19.89 -36.32 3.54
C LEU A 532 21.35 -35.91 3.75
N ASP A 533 21.69 -35.50 4.94
CA ASP A 533 23.00 -34.97 5.32
C ASP A 533 24.17 -35.90 4.96
N GLN A 534 23.97 -37.20 5.12
CA GLN A 534 24.99 -38.22 4.88
C GLN A 534 25.33 -38.39 3.39
N TYR A 535 24.47 -37.97 2.48
CA TYR A 535 24.64 -38.13 1.03
C TYR A 535 24.86 -36.80 0.29
N CYS A 536 24.42 -35.70 0.85
CA CYS A 536 24.56 -34.39 0.21
C CYS A 536 26.05 -33.97 0.21
N LYS A 537 26.64 -33.81 -0.97
CA LYS A 537 28.02 -33.32 -1.14
C LYS A 537 28.15 -31.80 -1.28
N GLY A 538 27.07 -31.06 -1.16
CA GLY A 538 27.04 -29.58 -1.23
C GLY A 538 27.36 -29.02 -2.62
N CYS A 539 27.04 -29.74 -3.70
CA CYS A 539 27.38 -29.34 -5.07
C CYS A 539 26.60 -28.11 -5.56
N GLY A 540 25.50 -27.72 -4.90
CA GLY A 540 24.69 -26.54 -5.26
C GLY A 540 23.75 -26.73 -6.43
N SER A 541 23.64 -27.91 -7.07
CA SER A 541 22.74 -28.13 -8.20
C SER A 541 21.28 -27.80 -7.87
N CYS A 542 20.81 -28.18 -6.67
CA CYS A 542 19.45 -27.86 -6.21
C CYS A 542 19.19 -26.35 -6.04
N VAL A 543 20.23 -25.58 -5.69
CA VAL A 543 20.17 -24.11 -5.61
C VAL A 543 20.08 -23.50 -7.01
N GLN A 544 20.98 -23.97 -7.91
CA GLN A 544 21.05 -23.48 -9.29
C GLN A 544 19.77 -23.78 -10.08
N GLU A 545 19.19 -24.96 -9.86
CA GLU A 545 17.96 -25.40 -10.54
C GLU A 545 16.68 -24.91 -9.85
N CYS A 546 16.77 -24.24 -8.70
CA CYS A 546 15.61 -23.64 -8.07
C CYS A 546 15.17 -22.38 -8.84
N PRO A 547 14.00 -22.39 -9.51
CA PRO A 547 13.58 -21.24 -10.29
C PRO A 547 13.18 -20.02 -9.45
N ARG A 548 13.12 -20.15 -8.12
CA ARG A 548 12.52 -19.18 -7.21
C ARG A 548 13.46 -18.57 -6.18
N GLY A 549 14.71 -19.06 -6.10
CA GLY A 549 15.63 -18.67 -5.03
C GLY A 549 15.18 -19.11 -3.62
N ALA A 550 14.39 -20.20 -3.53
CA ALA A 550 13.88 -20.74 -2.26
C ALA A 550 14.85 -21.76 -1.60
N VAL A 551 15.98 -22.03 -2.23
CA VAL A 551 17.04 -22.90 -1.71
C VAL A 551 18.34 -22.10 -1.74
N VAL A 552 19.06 -22.07 -0.63
CA VAL A 552 20.34 -21.36 -0.50
C VAL A 552 21.42 -22.29 0.04
N LEU A 553 22.68 -22.03 -0.32
CA LEU A 553 23.83 -22.73 0.30
C LEU A 553 24.23 -21.98 1.57
N LYS A 554 24.35 -22.74 2.66
CA LYS A 554 24.89 -22.24 3.93
C LYS A 554 26.20 -22.95 4.23
N GLU A 555 27.25 -22.17 4.49
CA GLU A 555 28.55 -22.73 4.92
C GLU A 555 28.41 -23.47 6.25
N GLU A 556 29.06 -24.64 6.35
CA GLU A 556 29.13 -25.41 7.59
C GLU A 556 30.40 -24.98 8.35
N THR A 557 30.23 -24.22 9.43
CA THR A 557 31.30 -23.85 10.34
C THR A 557 31.56 -25.00 11.32
N GLY A 558 32.74 -25.58 11.28
CA GLY A 558 33.19 -26.53 12.35
C GLY A 558 33.22 -28.01 11.98
N ARG A 559 33.41 -28.39 10.71
CA ARG A 559 33.82 -29.74 10.31
C ARG A 559 35.30 -29.83 10.01
#